data_51209e9b5b66fe66fdc0c5d6a6bbd281
#
_entry.id   51209e9b5b66fe66fdc0c5d6a6bbd281
#
_cell.length_a   1.000
_cell.length_b   1.000
_cell.length_c   1.000
_cell.angle_alpha   90.00
_cell.angle_beta   90.00
_cell.angle_gamma   90.00
#
_symmetry.space_group_name_H-M   'P 1'
#
loop_
_entity.id
_entity.type
_entity.pdbx_description
1 polymer ?
#
loop_
_entity_poly.entity_id
_entity_poly.type
_entity_poly.pdbx_seq_one_letter_code
_entity_poly.pdbx_strand_id
1 'polypeptide(L)'
;MKPGYFSLVLHAHLPYVRHEEKHRLEERWVYEAISETYIPILWQIDRLQKPLHWTVSISPPVVEMLADPLVQDRYVEHLDEMLELIEIELAEGRSEQEVETLHFYRGRYTDLKTTFLHWEKNLNHAFRTYREQGFIDMVTCTATHGFNPHLFTEQAARTEIRTGLNCFERHYGFRPTGIWLPECAYTPGVDRILYEEGVRYTFVDEHALLDADPTPDKGIGAPVYSPHGVALFPRDQIISGKIWSSMIGYPGHPD
;
A
#
# COMPACT_ATOMS: atom_id res chain seq x y z
N MET A 1 -33.65 8.19 3.75
CA MET A 1 -32.36 7.94 4.44
C MET A 1 -31.25 8.54 3.58
N LYS A 2 -30.30 9.28 4.14
CA LYS A 2 -29.10 9.63 3.38
C LYS A 2 -28.35 8.33 3.10
N PRO A 3 -27.81 8.12 1.87
CA PRO A 3 -26.98 6.95 1.61
C PRO A 3 -25.76 6.98 2.53
N GLY A 4 -25.30 5.80 2.95
CA GLY A 4 -24.03 5.66 3.66
C GLY A 4 -22.84 5.93 2.73
N TYR A 5 -21.66 5.98 3.31
CA TYR A 5 -20.41 6.10 2.54
C TYR A 5 -19.64 4.79 2.66
N PHE A 6 -19.00 4.39 1.57
CA PHE A 6 -18.01 3.33 1.54
C PHE A 6 -16.66 3.95 1.19
N SER A 7 -15.63 3.64 1.95
CA SER A 7 -14.27 4.06 1.68
C SER A 7 -13.37 2.83 1.55
N LEU A 8 -12.63 2.74 0.45
CA LEU A 8 -11.61 1.73 0.25
C LEU A 8 -10.25 2.31 0.62
N VAL A 9 -9.59 1.67 1.58
CA VAL A 9 -8.24 2.03 2.01
C VAL A 9 -7.32 0.87 1.69
N LEU A 10 -6.33 1.11 0.83
CA LEU A 10 -5.31 0.14 0.46
C LEU A 10 -4.01 0.48 1.20
N HIS A 11 -3.42 -0.50 1.87
CA HIS A 11 -2.17 -0.31 2.62
C HIS A 11 -1.03 -1.09 1.98
N ALA A 12 -0.06 -0.36 1.44
CA ALA A 12 1.16 -0.90 0.85
C ALA A 12 2.30 -0.88 1.87
N HIS A 13 2.69 -2.06 2.32
CA HIS A 13 3.83 -2.24 3.21
C HIS A 13 4.64 -3.48 2.81
N LEU A 14 5.96 -3.30 2.79
CA LEU A 14 6.97 -4.36 2.75
C LEU A 14 8.09 -3.95 3.69
N PRO A 15 8.79 -4.90 4.33
CA PRO A 15 10.06 -4.59 4.97
C PRO A 15 11.06 -4.04 3.94
N TYR A 16 12.05 -3.30 4.41
CA TYR A 16 13.09 -2.79 3.52
C TYR A 16 14.01 -3.94 3.10
N VAL A 17 13.88 -4.39 1.84
CA VAL A 17 14.54 -5.61 1.31
C VAL A 17 15.63 -5.31 0.27
N ARG A 18 16.00 -4.05 0.08
CA ARG A 18 17.07 -3.65 -0.82
C ARG A 18 18.42 -4.08 -0.26
N HIS A 19 19.22 -4.78 -1.07
CA HIS A 19 20.56 -5.24 -0.74
C HIS A 19 21.61 -4.71 -1.74
N GLU A 20 22.88 -4.64 -1.31
CA GLU A 20 23.99 -4.33 -2.23
C GLU A 20 24.23 -5.51 -3.20
N GLU A 21 24.13 -6.74 -2.70
CA GLU A 21 24.32 -7.95 -3.50
C GLU A 21 23.10 -8.22 -4.38
N LYS A 22 23.33 -8.60 -5.65
CA LYS A 22 22.28 -9.06 -6.57
C LYS A 22 21.69 -10.41 -6.14
N HIS A 23 20.49 -10.69 -6.63
CA HIS A 23 19.80 -11.98 -6.53
C HIS A 23 19.44 -12.42 -5.11
N ARG A 24 19.29 -11.48 -4.19
CA ARG A 24 18.67 -11.77 -2.90
C ARG A 24 17.19 -12.08 -3.10
N LEU A 25 16.76 -13.20 -2.54
CA LEU A 25 15.38 -13.68 -2.70
C LEU A 25 14.36 -12.65 -2.20
N GLU A 26 14.69 -11.93 -1.14
CA GLU A 26 13.82 -10.94 -0.51
C GLU A 26 13.53 -9.74 -1.43
N GLU A 27 14.46 -9.37 -2.34
CA GLU A 27 14.20 -8.29 -3.31
C GLU A 27 13.05 -8.65 -4.28
N ARG A 28 12.79 -9.94 -4.51
CA ARG A 28 11.66 -10.39 -5.34
C ARG A 28 10.30 -9.96 -4.78
N TRP A 29 10.18 -9.77 -3.48
CA TRP A 29 8.94 -9.29 -2.88
C TRP A 29 8.55 -7.89 -3.38
N VAL A 30 9.52 -6.99 -3.58
CA VAL A 30 9.22 -5.68 -4.16
C VAL A 30 8.90 -5.78 -5.64
N TYR A 31 9.55 -6.68 -6.38
CA TYR A 31 9.24 -6.91 -7.80
C TYR A 31 7.83 -7.48 -7.99
N GLU A 32 7.45 -8.45 -7.17
CA GLU A 32 6.09 -9.00 -7.14
C GLU A 32 5.07 -7.91 -6.76
N ALA A 33 5.34 -7.10 -5.74
CA ALA A 33 4.44 -6.02 -5.35
C ALA A 33 4.25 -4.99 -6.47
N ILE A 34 5.30 -4.64 -7.20
CA ILE A 34 5.22 -3.76 -8.37
C ILE A 34 4.37 -4.41 -9.47
N SER A 35 4.64 -5.70 -9.81
CA SER A 35 4.01 -6.42 -10.92
C SER A 35 2.57 -6.82 -10.66
N GLU A 36 2.26 -7.27 -9.43
CA GLU A 36 0.97 -7.89 -9.11
C GLU A 36 0.03 -6.93 -8.37
N THR A 37 0.55 -5.79 -7.87
CA THR A 37 -0.26 -4.87 -7.08
C THR A 37 -0.16 -3.43 -7.58
N TYR A 38 1.03 -2.83 -7.59
CA TYR A 38 1.12 -1.38 -7.78
C TYR A 38 0.79 -0.96 -9.20
N ILE A 39 1.40 -1.56 -10.20
CA ILE A 39 1.07 -1.27 -11.62
C ILE A 39 -0.37 -1.67 -11.95
N PRO A 40 -0.90 -2.85 -11.57
CA PRO A 40 -2.30 -3.18 -11.77
C PRO A 40 -3.29 -2.19 -11.15
N ILE A 41 -3.01 -1.63 -9.98
CA ILE A 41 -3.83 -0.55 -9.39
C ILE A 41 -3.83 0.69 -10.29
N LEU A 42 -2.67 1.10 -10.82
CA LEU A 42 -2.58 2.24 -11.74
C LEU A 42 -3.40 1.98 -13.01
N TRP A 43 -3.33 0.78 -13.58
CA TRP A 43 -4.15 0.39 -14.73
C TRP A 43 -5.66 0.44 -14.45
N GLN A 44 -6.09 0.08 -13.23
CA GLN A 44 -7.50 0.18 -12.86
C GLN A 44 -7.94 1.66 -12.74
N ILE A 45 -7.09 2.52 -12.18
CA ILE A 45 -7.37 3.95 -12.11
C ILE A 45 -7.56 4.52 -13.51
N ASP A 46 -6.67 4.19 -14.45
CA ASP A 46 -6.76 4.64 -15.84
C ASP A 46 -8.04 4.16 -16.54
N ARG A 47 -8.42 2.90 -16.32
CA ARG A 47 -9.63 2.31 -16.93
C ARG A 47 -10.92 2.97 -16.46
N LEU A 48 -10.97 3.38 -15.20
CA LEU A 48 -12.22 3.88 -14.59
C LEU A 48 -12.59 5.28 -15.01
N GLN A 49 -11.64 6.10 -15.49
CA GLN A 49 -11.85 7.46 -16.01
C GLN A 49 -12.71 8.35 -15.08
N LYS A 50 -12.86 7.97 -13.81
CA LYS A 50 -13.63 8.68 -12.78
C LYS A 50 -12.87 8.63 -11.46
N PRO A 51 -12.88 9.72 -10.68
CA PRO A 51 -12.33 9.72 -9.34
C PRO A 51 -12.98 8.63 -8.48
N LEU A 52 -12.18 7.72 -7.94
CA LEU A 52 -12.67 6.67 -7.04
C LEU A 52 -12.59 7.11 -5.58
N HIS A 53 -11.82 8.15 -5.31
CA HIS A 53 -11.53 8.63 -3.96
C HIS A 53 -11.02 7.51 -3.03
N TRP A 54 -10.26 6.56 -3.58
CA TRP A 54 -9.56 5.57 -2.77
C TRP A 54 -8.48 6.25 -1.95
N THR A 55 -8.24 5.73 -0.75
CA THR A 55 -7.08 6.12 0.04
C THR A 55 -5.99 5.07 -0.12
N VAL A 56 -4.81 5.50 -0.52
CA VAL A 56 -3.63 4.63 -0.65
C VAL A 56 -2.63 5.02 0.44
N SER A 57 -2.36 4.08 1.34
CA SER A 57 -1.32 4.20 2.36
C SER A 57 -0.05 3.56 1.84
N ILE A 58 1.03 4.32 1.72
CA ILE A 58 2.33 3.79 1.29
C ILE A 58 3.33 3.99 2.42
N SER A 59 3.88 2.88 2.94
CA SER A 59 4.85 2.92 4.03
C SER A 59 6.21 3.46 3.56
N PRO A 60 6.95 4.16 4.44
CA PRO A 60 8.25 4.70 4.08
C PRO A 60 9.24 3.71 3.48
N PRO A 61 9.37 2.45 3.96
CA PRO A 61 10.23 1.46 3.31
C PRO A 61 9.87 1.22 1.84
N VAL A 62 8.57 1.16 1.51
CA VAL A 62 8.13 1.00 0.11
C VAL A 62 8.44 2.26 -0.71
N VAL A 63 8.16 3.44 -0.16
CA VAL A 63 8.46 4.73 -0.83
C VAL A 63 9.95 4.81 -1.19
N GLU A 64 10.84 4.48 -0.25
CA GLU A 64 12.29 4.52 -0.45
C GLU A 64 12.74 3.48 -1.49
N MET A 65 12.21 2.26 -1.45
CA MET A 65 12.56 1.22 -2.44
C MET A 65 12.07 1.58 -3.85
N LEU A 66 10.86 2.16 -3.99
CA LEU A 66 10.35 2.61 -5.29
C LEU A 66 11.14 3.80 -5.85
N ALA A 67 11.81 4.57 -5.00
CA ALA A 67 12.66 5.68 -5.40
C ALA A 67 14.13 5.30 -5.62
N ASP A 68 14.57 4.11 -5.20
CA ASP A 68 15.97 3.67 -5.28
C ASP A 68 16.33 3.26 -6.72
N PRO A 69 17.28 3.95 -7.37
CA PRO A 69 17.69 3.63 -8.76
C PRO A 69 18.15 2.18 -8.92
N LEU A 70 18.80 1.60 -7.90
CA LEU A 70 19.26 0.22 -7.96
C LEU A 70 18.09 -0.76 -8.01
N VAL A 71 17.06 -0.56 -7.20
CA VAL A 71 15.83 -1.38 -7.21
C VAL A 71 15.12 -1.20 -8.56
N GLN A 72 15.04 0.02 -9.06
CA GLN A 72 14.42 0.35 -10.34
C GLN A 72 15.11 -0.34 -11.53
N ASP A 73 16.43 -0.31 -11.57
CA ASP A 73 17.21 -0.95 -12.64
C ASP A 73 17.10 -2.47 -12.57
N ARG A 74 17.22 -3.04 -11.37
CA ARG A 74 17.07 -4.48 -11.15
C ARG A 74 15.67 -5.01 -11.46
N TYR A 75 14.64 -4.22 -11.22
CA TYR A 75 13.29 -4.59 -11.61
C TYR A 75 13.15 -4.67 -13.15
N VAL A 76 13.75 -3.76 -13.90
CA VAL A 76 13.79 -3.85 -15.37
C VAL A 76 14.56 -5.09 -15.80
N GLU A 77 15.75 -5.35 -15.22
CA GLU A 77 16.52 -6.56 -15.48
C GLU A 77 15.68 -7.83 -15.21
N HIS A 78 14.97 -7.86 -14.09
CA HIS A 78 14.07 -8.97 -13.74
C HIS A 78 12.98 -9.20 -14.80
N LEU A 79 12.34 -8.15 -15.28
CA LEU A 79 11.34 -8.27 -16.35
C LEU A 79 11.96 -8.79 -17.65
N ASP A 80 13.18 -8.38 -17.98
CA ASP A 80 13.90 -8.89 -19.14
C ASP A 80 14.26 -10.37 -19.00
N GLU A 81 14.74 -10.79 -17.84
CA GLU A 81 14.99 -12.19 -17.50
C GLU A 81 13.72 -13.05 -17.65
N MET A 82 12.56 -12.54 -17.20
CA MET A 82 11.29 -13.26 -17.34
C MET A 82 10.85 -13.37 -18.80
N LEU A 83 11.02 -12.32 -19.60
CA LEU A 83 10.71 -12.33 -21.03
C LEU A 83 11.63 -13.30 -21.79
N GLU A 84 12.94 -13.30 -21.49
CA GLU A 84 13.90 -14.24 -22.08
C GLU A 84 13.58 -15.69 -21.73
N LEU A 85 13.24 -15.96 -20.47
CA LEU A 85 12.83 -17.28 -20.02
C LEU A 85 11.58 -17.77 -20.79
N ILE A 86 10.60 -16.91 -21.02
CA ILE A 86 9.41 -17.26 -21.80
C ILE A 86 9.77 -17.62 -23.24
N GLU A 87 10.68 -16.89 -23.89
CA GLU A 87 11.11 -17.23 -25.27
C GLU A 87 11.85 -18.58 -25.32
N ILE A 88 12.68 -18.89 -24.31
CA ILE A 88 13.35 -20.19 -24.19
C ILE A 88 12.30 -21.32 -24.05
N GLU A 89 11.34 -21.15 -23.14
CA GLU A 89 10.29 -22.14 -22.88
C GLU A 89 9.39 -22.38 -24.13
N LEU A 90 9.08 -21.32 -24.87
CA LEU A 90 8.32 -21.44 -26.15
C LEU A 90 9.09 -22.22 -27.21
N ALA A 91 10.42 -22.14 -27.22
CA ALA A 91 11.26 -22.84 -28.18
C ALA A 91 11.43 -24.35 -27.86
N GLU A 92 11.14 -24.79 -26.62
CA GLU A 92 11.32 -26.19 -26.19
C GLU A 92 10.17 -27.16 -26.54
N GLY A 93 9.14 -26.68 -27.22
CA GLY A 93 8.04 -27.56 -27.70
C GLY A 93 7.07 -27.96 -26.59
N ARG A 94 6.50 -27.01 -25.91
CA ARG A 94 5.49 -27.14 -24.84
C ARG A 94 4.12 -27.59 -25.37
N SER A 95 3.25 -28.04 -24.48
CA SER A 95 1.85 -28.34 -24.82
C SER A 95 1.10 -27.07 -25.23
N GLU A 96 -0.03 -27.20 -25.92
CA GLU A 96 -0.85 -26.06 -26.36
C GLU A 96 -1.28 -25.15 -25.18
N GLN A 97 -1.68 -25.75 -24.06
CA GLN A 97 -2.08 -25.01 -22.86
C GLN A 97 -0.90 -24.24 -22.22
N GLU A 98 0.29 -24.83 -22.18
CA GLU A 98 1.50 -24.16 -21.71
C GLU A 98 1.88 -22.99 -22.62
N VAL A 99 1.79 -23.20 -23.94
CA VAL A 99 2.05 -22.13 -24.93
C VAL A 99 1.08 -20.97 -24.78
N GLU A 100 -0.22 -21.22 -24.56
CA GLU A 100 -1.21 -20.17 -24.29
C GLU A 100 -0.84 -19.38 -23.01
N THR A 101 -0.48 -20.08 -21.95
CA THR A 101 -0.04 -19.47 -20.68
C THR A 101 1.23 -18.62 -20.86
N LEU A 102 2.22 -19.13 -21.59
CA LEU A 102 3.45 -18.38 -21.89
C LEU A 102 3.17 -17.11 -22.70
N HIS A 103 2.27 -17.17 -23.69
CA HIS A 103 1.86 -15.99 -24.45
C HIS A 103 1.13 -14.96 -23.59
N PHE A 104 0.28 -15.40 -22.65
CA PHE A 104 -0.36 -14.52 -21.68
C PHE A 104 0.68 -13.78 -20.83
N TYR A 105 1.63 -14.50 -20.22
CA TYR A 105 2.67 -13.88 -19.38
C TYR A 105 3.63 -13.01 -20.19
N ARG A 106 3.96 -13.37 -21.44
CA ARG A 106 4.73 -12.51 -22.34
C ARG A 106 4.05 -11.15 -22.54
N GLY A 107 2.77 -11.15 -22.83
CA GLY A 107 1.97 -9.92 -22.94
C GLY A 107 2.02 -9.11 -21.65
N ARG A 108 1.73 -9.78 -20.52
CA ARG A 108 1.70 -9.15 -19.20
C ARG A 108 3.04 -8.52 -18.81
N TYR A 109 4.17 -9.22 -18.94
CA TYR A 109 5.49 -8.67 -18.61
C TYR A 109 5.90 -7.53 -19.56
N THR A 110 5.51 -7.60 -20.82
CA THR A 110 5.70 -6.51 -21.79
C THR A 110 4.94 -5.24 -21.37
N ASP A 111 3.68 -5.41 -20.98
CA ASP A 111 2.84 -4.29 -20.51
C ASP A 111 3.36 -3.68 -19.20
N LEU A 112 3.79 -4.53 -18.25
CA LEU A 112 4.41 -4.11 -16.99
C LEU A 112 5.66 -3.26 -17.26
N LYS A 113 6.56 -3.76 -18.11
CA LYS A 113 7.78 -3.04 -18.49
C LYS A 113 7.47 -1.71 -19.16
N THR A 114 6.54 -1.72 -20.11
CA THR A 114 6.11 -0.50 -20.82
C THR A 114 5.56 0.53 -19.86
N THR A 115 4.69 0.12 -18.94
CA THR A 115 4.10 1.01 -17.93
C THR A 115 5.16 1.55 -16.97
N PHE A 116 6.07 0.69 -16.51
CA PHE A 116 7.12 1.11 -15.59
C PHE A 116 8.08 2.13 -16.22
N LEU A 117 8.45 1.90 -17.47
CA LEU A 117 9.29 2.84 -18.24
C LEU A 117 8.55 4.14 -18.58
N HIS A 118 7.23 4.08 -18.85
CA HIS A 118 6.39 5.27 -19.05
C HIS A 118 6.45 6.21 -17.83
N TRP A 119 6.46 5.65 -16.61
CA TRP A 119 6.59 6.40 -15.37
C TRP A 119 8.07 6.65 -14.97
N GLU A 120 9.01 6.59 -15.93
CA GLU A 120 10.44 6.84 -15.71
C GLU A 120 11.02 5.97 -14.57
N LYS A 121 10.54 4.73 -14.45
CA LYS A 121 10.86 3.74 -13.39
C LYS A 121 10.46 4.18 -11.97
N ASN A 122 9.74 5.28 -11.80
CA ASN A 122 9.39 5.85 -10.50
C ASN A 122 7.88 5.84 -10.26
N LEU A 123 7.37 4.79 -9.63
CA LEU A 123 5.95 4.68 -9.31
C LEU A 123 5.46 5.68 -8.25
N ASN A 124 6.36 6.25 -7.43
CA ASN A 124 5.98 7.36 -6.56
C ASN A 124 5.47 8.56 -7.39
N HIS A 125 6.06 8.80 -8.55
CA HIS A 125 5.58 9.84 -9.48
C HIS A 125 4.18 9.51 -10.01
N ALA A 126 3.91 8.26 -10.35
CA ALA A 126 2.59 7.83 -10.79
C ALA A 126 1.52 8.08 -9.73
N PHE A 127 1.72 7.60 -8.50
CA PHE A 127 0.79 7.79 -7.38
C PHE A 127 0.57 9.28 -7.08
N ARG A 128 1.63 10.07 -7.06
CA ARG A 128 1.53 11.52 -6.89
C ARG A 128 0.67 12.15 -7.96
N THR A 129 0.88 11.80 -9.23
CA THR A 129 0.13 12.34 -10.37
C THR A 129 -1.37 12.04 -10.24
N TYR A 130 -1.76 10.80 -9.91
CA TYR A 130 -3.16 10.45 -9.73
C TYR A 130 -3.79 11.13 -8.51
N ARG A 131 -3.02 11.36 -7.47
CA ARG A 131 -3.47 12.15 -6.32
C ARG A 131 -3.70 13.61 -6.72
N GLU A 132 -2.79 14.24 -7.45
CA GLU A 132 -2.92 15.63 -7.93
C GLU A 132 -4.13 15.80 -8.87
N GLN A 133 -4.45 14.76 -9.64
CA GLN A 133 -5.64 14.69 -10.48
C GLN A 133 -6.93 14.38 -9.71
N GLY A 134 -6.86 14.08 -8.41
CA GLY A 134 -8.01 13.80 -7.55
C GLY A 134 -8.61 12.40 -7.69
N PHE A 135 -7.89 11.45 -8.30
CA PHE A 135 -8.37 10.06 -8.42
C PHE A 135 -8.24 9.28 -7.11
N ILE A 136 -7.20 9.55 -6.35
CA ILE A 136 -6.90 8.91 -5.06
C ILE A 136 -6.55 9.96 -4.02
N ASP A 137 -6.69 9.60 -2.74
CA ASP A 137 -6.03 10.26 -1.62
C ASP A 137 -4.84 9.43 -1.15
N MET A 138 -3.87 10.07 -0.52
CA MET A 138 -2.65 9.40 -0.10
C MET A 138 -2.32 9.70 1.35
N VAL A 139 -1.96 8.65 2.08
CA VAL A 139 -1.47 8.70 3.45
C VAL A 139 -0.19 7.88 3.59
N THR A 140 0.51 8.06 4.68
CA THR A 140 1.72 7.30 5.01
C THR A 140 1.52 6.37 6.19
N CYS A 141 2.62 5.78 6.63
CA CYS A 141 2.74 4.96 7.81
C CYS A 141 3.88 5.49 8.71
N THR A 142 4.14 4.86 9.85
CA THR A 142 5.34 5.11 10.66
C THR A 142 6.61 4.67 9.93
N ALA A 143 7.76 5.21 10.32
CA ALA A 143 9.02 5.12 9.57
C ALA A 143 9.46 3.70 9.21
N THR A 144 9.45 2.80 10.20
CA THR A 144 9.90 1.40 10.05
C THR A 144 8.78 0.39 10.19
N HIS A 145 7.52 0.86 10.18
CA HIS A 145 6.35 0.03 10.49
C HIS A 145 6.42 -0.61 11.88
N GLY A 146 7.04 0.09 12.83
CA GLY A 146 7.16 -0.38 14.21
C GLY A 146 5.80 -0.50 14.88
N PHE A 147 5.50 -1.69 15.45
CA PHE A 147 4.23 -1.94 16.14
C PHE A 147 4.09 -1.01 17.35
N ASN A 148 3.18 -0.05 17.26
CA ASN A 148 3.09 1.08 18.19
C ASN A 148 2.97 0.67 19.68
N PRO A 149 2.21 -0.37 20.05
CA PRO A 149 2.15 -0.84 21.44
C PRO A 149 3.49 -1.32 22.02
N HIS A 150 4.47 -1.64 21.19
CA HIS A 150 5.81 -2.04 21.62
C HIS A 150 6.82 -0.88 21.67
N LEU A 151 6.40 0.32 21.35
CA LEU A 151 7.22 1.52 21.47
C LEU A 151 7.12 2.06 22.90
N PHE A 152 8.04 1.66 23.77
CA PHE A 152 7.98 1.91 25.22
C PHE A 152 8.14 3.37 25.63
N THR A 153 8.55 4.26 24.73
CA THR A 153 8.73 5.68 25.04
C THR A 153 7.97 6.56 24.04
N GLU A 154 7.42 7.66 24.54
CA GLU A 154 6.83 8.68 23.68
C GLU A 154 7.80 9.18 22.61
N GLN A 155 9.07 9.31 22.97
CA GLN A 155 10.12 9.74 22.03
C GLN A 155 10.27 8.77 20.86
N ALA A 156 10.21 7.45 21.10
CA ALA A 156 10.28 6.45 20.05
C ALA A 156 9.05 6.55 19.12
N ALA A 157 7.84 6.61 19.70
CA ALA A 157 6.60 6.76 18.93
C ALA A 157 6.60 8.06 18.09
N ARG A 158 7.02 9.17 18.67
CA ARG A 158 7.13 10.44 17.97
C ARG A 158 8.15 10.40 16.84
N THR A 159 9.29 9.76 17.06
CA THR A 159 10.33 9.61 16.02
C THR A 159 9.81 8.79 14.86
N GLU A 160 9.17 7.66 15.11
CA GLU A 160 8.55 6.82 14.09
C GLU A 160 7.51 7.59 13.26
N ILE A 161 6.60 8.31 13.91
CA ILE A 161 5.55 9.09 13.23
C ILE A 161 6.17 10.24 12.43
N ARG A 162 7.02 11.06 13.04
CA ARG A 162 7.63 12.24 12.41
C ARG A 162 8.51 11.84 11.21
N THR A 163 9.32 10.80 11.35
CA THR A 163 10.20 10.33 10.27
C THR A 163 9.37 9.78 9.11
N GLY A 164 8.30 9.05 9.39
CA GLY A 164 7.38 8.58 8.34
C GLY A 164 6.74 9.73 7.57
N LEU A 165 6.22 10.73 8.27
CA LEU A 165 5.64 11.93 7.67
C LEU A 165 6.67 12.72 6.83
N ASN A 166 7.89 12.88 7.33
CA ASN A 166 8.95 13.60 6.63
C ASN A 166 9.44 12.84 5.40
N CYS A 167 9.54 11.51 5.46
CA CYS A 167 9.86 10.68 4.30
C CYS A 167 8.80 10.88 3.21
N PHE A 168 7.54 10.77 3.56
CA PHE A 168 6.44 10.95 2.62
C PHE A 168 6.45 12.36 2.00
N GLU A 169 6.58 13.42 2.81
CA GLU A 169 6.63 14.80 2.33
C GLU A 169 7.81 15.05 1.36
N ARG A 170 8.97 14.44 1.63
CA ARG A 170 10.14 14.54 0.75
C ARG A 170 9.88 13.97 -0.64
N HIS A 171 9.18 12.83 -0.74
CA HIS A 171 8.95 12.15 -2.02
C HIS A 171 7.72 12.68 -2.77
N TYR A 172 6.68 13.07 -2.05
CA TYR A 172 5.41 13.47 -2.67
C TYR A 172 5.17 14.99 -2.69
N GLY A 173 5.96 15.77 -1.95
CA GLY A 173 5.89 17.23 -1.94
C GLY A 173 4.72 17.81 -1.13
N PHE A 174 4.03 16.99 -0.35
CA PHE A 174 2.99 17.43 0.57
C PHE A 174 2.99 16.59 1.85
N ARG A 175 2.53 17.17 2.96
CA ARG A 175 2.40 16.48 4.23
C ARG A 175 1.00 15.86 4.34
N PRO A 176 0.87 14.54 4.55
CA PRO A 176 -0.43 13.90 4.65
C PRO A 176 -1.10 14.27 5.98
N THR A 177 -2.42 14.38 5.98
CA THR A 177 -3.21 14.61 7.19
C THR A 177 -3.72 13.31 7.83
N GLY A 178 -3.55 12.19 7.15
CA GLY A 178 -3.85 10.85 7.64
C GLY A 178 -2.59 10.00 7.78
N ILE A 179 -2.67 8.99 8.64
CA ILE A 179 -1.62 7.99 8.83
C ILE A 179 -2.23 6.61 9.05
N TRP A 180 -1.58 5.58 8.54
CA TRP A 180 -1.83 4.21 8.92
C TRP A 180 -0.91 3.84 10.09
N LEU A 181 -1.48 3.54 11.24
CA LEU A 181 -0.70 2.94 12.32
C LEU A 181 -0.47 1.45 12.01
N PRO A 182 0.76 0.94 12.21
CA PRO A 182 1.07 -0.46 11.98
C PRO A 182 0.04 -1.37 12.65
N GLU A 183 -0.54 -2.31 11.87
CA GLU A 183 -1.57 -3.26 12.30
C GLU A 183 -2.84 -2.59 12.88
N CYS A 184 -3.13 -1.33 12.51
CA CYS A 184 -4.20 -0.52 13.10
C CYS A 184 -4.10 -0.39 14.63
N ALA A 185 -2.89 -0.58 15.19
CA ALA A 185 -2.66 -0.66 16.62
C ALA A 185 -2.61 0.72 17.27
N TYR A 186 -3.71 1.11 17.88
CA TYR A 186 -3.84 2.32 18.64
C TYR A 186 -3.49 2.08 20.12
N THR A 187 -2.74 3.01 20.71
CA THR A 187 -2.46 3.05 22.15
C THR A 187 -2.86 4.39 22.74
N PRO A 188 -3.40 4.44 23.98
CA PRO A 188 -3.72 5.70 24.63
C PRO A 188 -2.53 6.67 24.62
N GLY A 189 -2.78 7.93 24.23
CA GLY A 189 -1.77 8.99 24.17
C GLY A 189 -1.04 9.11 22.82
N VAL A 190 -1.13 8.11 21.92
CA VAL A 190 -0.57 8.26 20.57
C VAL A 190 -1.28 9.34 19.77
N ASP A 191 -2.57 9.52 19.99
CA ASP A 191 -3.39 10.55 19.36
C ASP A 191 -2.89 11.98 19.65
N ARG A 192 -2.35 12.24 20.85
CA ARG A 192 -1.71 13.50 21.15
C ARG A 192 -0.49 13.73 20.25
N ILE A 193 0.36 12.71 20.11
CA ILE A 193 1.52 12.78 19.23
C ILE A 193 1.10 13.00 17.79
N LEU A 194 0.11 12.24 17.31
CA LEU A 194 -0.45 12.39 15.97
C LEU A 194 -0.94 13.83 15.72
N TYR A 195 -1.74 14.36 16.65
CA TYR A 195 -2.28 15.70 16.53
C TYR A 195 -1.20 16.77 16.48
N GLU A 196 -0.18 16.68 17.36
CA GLU A 196 0.97 17.59 17.42
C GLU A 196 1.81 17.53 16.14
N GLU A 197 1.92 16.34 15.49
CA GLU A 197 2.63 16.16 14.22
C GLU A 197 1.77 16.53 12.98
N GLY A 198 0.56 17.07 13.19
CA GLY A 198 -0.31 17.53 12.11
C GLY A 198 -1.26 16.47 11.54
N VAL A 199 -1.26 15.27 12.07
CA VAL A 199 -2.19 14.21 11.67
C VAL A 199 -3.57 14.49 12.23
N ARG A 200 -4.62 14.25 11.43
CA ARG A 200 -6.02 14.53 11.78
C ARG A 200 -6.88 13.27 11.78
N TYR A 201 -6.43 12.19 11.16
CA TYR A 201 -7.14 10.92 11.17
C TYR A 201 -6.20 9.72 11.07
N THR A 202 -6.68 8.61 11.58
CA THR A 202 -6.03 7.30 11.44
C THR A 202 -7.08 6.19 11.37
N PHE A 203 -6.63 4.97 11.10
CA PHE A 203 -7.48 3.79 11.00
C PHE A 203 -7.23 2.90 12.22
N VAL A 204 -8.30 2.26 12.70
CA VAL A 204 -8.27 1.34 13.84
C VAL A 204 -9.11 0.10 13.53
N ASP A 205 -8.86 -1.00 14.20
CA ASP A 205 -9.75 -2.14 14.11
C ASP A 205 -11.09 -1.87 14.82
N GLU A 206 -12.13 -2.54 14.37
CA GLU A 206 -13.52 -2.33 14.88
C GLU A 206 -13.63 -2.51 16.40
N HIS A 207 -12.88 -3.45 16.98
CA HIS A 207 -12.91 -3.68 18.43
C HIS A 207 -12.44 -2.46 19.24
N ALA A 208 -11.59 -1.61 18.68
CA ALA A 208 -11.19 -0.37 19.34
C ALA A 208 -12.37 0.59 19.63
N LEU A 209 -13.46 0.49 18.85
CA LEU A 209 -14.68 1.26 19.06
C LEU A 209 -15.75 0.43 19.80
N LEU A 210 -15.86 -0.86 19.50
CA LEU A 210 -16.88 -1.71 20.11
C LEU A 210 -16.65 -1.97 21.61
N ASP A 211 -15.36 -2.02 22.00
CA ASP A 211 -14.92 -2.22 23.38
C ASP A 211 -14.62 -0.91 24.13
N ALA A 212 -14.86 0.24 23.49
CA ALA A 212 -14.64 1.54 24.12
C ALA A 212 -15.70 1.83 25.22
N ASP A 213 -15.29 2.60 26.23
CA ASP A 213 -16.17 3.10 27.28
C ASP A 213 -16.20 4.65 27.30
N PRO A 214 -17.34 5.27 26.99
CA PRO A 214 -18.59 4.65 26.51
C PRO A 214 -18.48 4.11 25.08
N THR A 215 -19.19 3.03 24.77
CA THR A 215 -19.29 2.54 23.39
C THR A 215 -19.99 3.60 22.53
N PRO A 216 -19.45 3.93 21.33
CA PRO A 216 -20.05 4.91 20.44
C PRO A 216 -21.47 4.50 19.98
N ASP A 217 -22.43 5.42 19.98
CA ASP A 217 -23.83 5.18 19.60
C ASP A 217 -24.03 4.54 18.23
N LYS A 218 -23.11 4.80 17.31
CA LYS A 218 -23.15 4.26 15.93
C LYS A 218 -22.23 3.06 15.72
N GLY A 219 -21.64 2.55 16.78
CA GLY A 219 -20.65 1.47 16.70
C GLY A 219 -19.56 1.80 15.67
N ILE A 220 -19.34 0.90 14.69
CA ILE A 220 -18.39 1.10 13.59
C ILE A 220 -18.98 1.89 12.40
N GLY A 221 -20.23 2.28 12.46
CA GLY A 221 -20.93 2.98 11.36
C GLY A 221 -20.53 4.46 11.19
N ALA A 222 -19.65 5.00 12.02
CA ALA A 222 -19.12 6.36 11.90
C ALA A 222 -17.76 6.47 12.60
N PRO A 223 -16.87 7.35 12.11
CA PRO A 223 -15.64 7.67 12.83
C PRO A 223 -15.94 8.40 14.14
N VAL A 224 -15.04 8.27 15.10
CA VAL A 224 -15.09 8.98 16.39
C VAL A 224 -13.84 9.85 16.56
N TYR A 225 -13.93 10.86 17.38
CA TYR A 225 -12.75 11.65 17.75
C TYR A 225 -12.11 11.08 19.02
N SER A 226 -10.80 10.94 18.97
CA SER A 226 -9.99 10.67 20.16
C SER A 226 -9.97 11.88 21.11
N PRO A 227 -9.54 11.72 22.37
CA PRO A 227 -9.44 12.83 23.33
C PRO A 227 -8.65 14.04 22.82
N HIS A 228 -7.67 13.85 21.96
CA HIS A 228 -6.85 14.92 21.38
C HIS A 228 -7.29 15.39 19.99
N GLY A 229 -8.47 14.95 19.51
CA GLY A 229 -9.08 15.47 18.28
C GLY A 229 -8.63 14.80 16.98
N VAL A 230 -8.04 13.61 17.05
CA VAL A 230 -7.76 12.79 15.88
C VAL A 230 -8.99 11.90 15.56
N ALA A 231 -9.46 11.92 14.33
CA ALA A 231 -10.56 11.07 13.91
C ALA A 231 -10.08 9.62 13.74
N LEU A 232 -10.77 8.69 14.38
CA LEU A 232 -10.50 7.25 14.32
C LEU A 232 -11.53 6.61 13.40
N PHE A 233 -11.08 6.04 12.28
CA PHE A 233 -11.91 5.34 11.31
C PHE A 233 -11.83 3.83 11.55
N PRO A 234 -12.92 3.18 11.98
CA PRO A 234 -12.91 1.75 12.21
C PRO A 234 -12.89 0.99 10.88
N ARG A 235 -12.05 -0.04 10.81
CA ARG A 235 -12.01 -0.97 9.69
C ARG A 235 -13.07 -2.05 9.90
N ASP A 236 -13.97 -2.25 8.92
CA ASP A 236 -14.89 -3.39 8.91
C ASP A 236 -14.10 -4.68 8.67
N GLN A 237 -13.99 -5.52 9.69
CA GLN A 237 -13.20 -6.77 9.63
C GLN A 237 -13.84 -7.81 8.73
N ILE A 238 -15.18 -7.87 8.65
CA ILE A 238 -15.87 -8.85 7.81
C ILE A 238 -15.62 -8.55 6.34
N ILE A 239 -15.83 -7.30 5.93
CA ILE A 239 -15.60 -6.87 4.54
C ILE A 239 -14.12 -6.97 4.20
N SER A 240 -13.24 -6.46 5.05
CA SER A 240 -11.79 -6.55 4.84
C SER A 240 -11.32 -8.00 4.73
N GLY A 241 -11.78 -8.89 5.62
CA GLY A 241 -11.44 -10.31 5.58
C GLY A 241 -11.86 -11.00 4.28
N LYS A 242 -13.03 -10.65 3.73
CA LYS A 242 -13.48 -11.18 2.43
C LYS A 242 -12.64 -10.69 1.25
N ILE A 243 -11.96 -9.57 1.37
CA ILE A 243 -11.12 -9.02 0.30
C ILE A 243 -9.71 -9.61 0.35
N TRP A 244 -9.07 -9.65 1.52
CA TRP A 244 -7.64 -9.96 1.59
C TRP A 244 -7.31 -11.36 2.14
N SER A 245 -8.22 -12.01 2.86
CA SER A 245 -7.91 -13.29 3.51
C SER A 245 -7.88 -14.46 2.53
N SER A 246 -6.77 -15.18 2.48
CA SER A 246 -6.66 -16.44 1.75
C SER A 246 -7.53 -17.56 2.30
N MET A 247 -8.04 -17.42 3.54
CA MET A 247 -8.88 -18.43 4.20
C MET A 247 -10.37 -18.24 3.93
N ILE A 248 -10.86 -16.99 3.93
CA ILE A 248 -12.28 -16.64 3.84
C ILE A 248 -12.58 -15.60 2.76
N GLY A 249 -11.57 -15.04 2.12
CA GLY A 249 -11.67 -13.97 1.16
C GLY A 249 -11.66 -14.45 -0.28
N TYR A 250 -10.59 -14.20 -1.00
CA TYR A 250 -10.42 -14.52 -2.42
C TYR A 250 -10.07 -16.00 -2.77
N PRO A 251 -10.12 -17.00 -1.87
CA PRO A 251 -9.83 -18.38 -2.23
C PRO A 251 -10.80 -18.88 -3.32
N GLY A 252 -10.25 -19.50 -4.34
CA GLY A 252 -11.05 -20.03 -5.45
C GLY A 252 -11.28 -19.03 -6.58
N HIS A 253 -10.55 -17.91 -6.62
CA HIS A 253 -10.44 -17.14 -7.84
C HIS A 253 -9.80 -18.05 -8.90
N PRO A 254 -10.44 -18.28 -10.05
CA PRO A 254 -9.80 -19.01 -11.14
C PRO A 254 -8.62 -18.18 -11.65
N ASP A 255 -7.43 -18.78 -11.60
CA ASP A 255 -6.21 -18.19 -12.16
C ASP A 255 -6.29 -18.08 -13.67
#